data_0d191b470d8c68db08e89e054b80fe54
#
_entry.id   0d191b470d8c68db08e89e054b80fe54
#
_cell.length_a   1.000
_cell.length_b   1.000
_cell.length_c   1.000
_cell.angle_alpha   90.00
_cell.angle_beta   90.00
_cell.angle_gamma   90.00
#
_symmetry.space_group_name_H-M   'P 1'
#
loop_
_entity.id
_entity.type
_entity.pdbx_description
1 polymer ?
#
loop_
_entity_poly.entity_id
_entity_poly.type
_entity_poly.pdbx_seq_one_letter_code
_entity_poly.pdbx_strand_id
1 'polypeptide(L)'
;MQMSLFKRSAISMALAAAALGASGAAQAGLVTTLDIGGISSNAELGSADNETRFVDLFAGARITGISWDVYLTADQPSWLSDIGVDVNDGALAGFSLFAGLKNDVSGSGRFTGSANLVDLGVDFFLGQDGRLNFEFFEYFDDFVGQADGRWDRGTLTVSYVPEPASYGLVALALLGAGLGARRRKSS
;
A
#
# COMPACT_ATOMS: atom_id res chain seq x y z
N MET A 1 1.03 -63.65 16.48
CA MET A 1 1.22 -62.87 15.26
C MET A 1 0.27 -61.65 15.29
N GLN A 2 0.55 -60.69 16.17
CA GLN A 2 -0.27 -59.46 16.32
C GLN A 2 0.64 -58.33 16.86
N MET A 3 1.44 -57.74 15.99
CA MET A 3 2.24 -56.55 16.35
C MET A 3 2.64 -55.76 15.09
N SER A 4 1.69 -55.18 14.39
CA SER A 4 2.03 -54.24 13.29
C SER A 4 0.98 -53.17 12.98
N LEU A 5 -0.13 -53.05 13.74
CA LEU A 5 -1.19 -52.09 13.42
C LEU A 5 -1.07 -50.72 14.16
N PHE A 6 -0.22 -50.60 15.17
CA PHE A 6 -0.17 -49.37 16.00
C PHE A 6 0.82 -48.28 15.49
N LYS A 7 1.71 -48.57 14.52
CA LYS A 7 2.71 -47.60 14.07
C LYS A 7 2.24 -46.66 12.95
N ARG A 8 1.11 -46.96 12.30
CA ARG A 8 0.63 -46.15 11.14
C ARG A 8 -0.25 -44.95 11.54
N SER A 9 -0.89 -44.99 12.70
CA SER A 9 -1.83 -43.93 13.12
C SER A 9 -1.15 -42.69 13.72
N ALA A 10 0.03 -42.82 14.34
CA ALA A 10 0.70 -41.71 15.00
C ALA A 10 1.30 -40.66 14.01
N ILE A 11 1.67 -41.09 12.80
CA ILE A 11 2.30 -40.18 11.83
C ILE A 11 1.24 -39.35 11.05
N SER A 12 0.04 -39.89 10.90
CA SER A 12 -1.06 -39.16 10.24
C SER A 12 -1.64 -38.04 11.12
N MET A 13 -1.62 -38.20 12.45
CA MET A 13 -2.08 -37.15 13.36
C MET A 13 -1.10 -35.99 13.53
N ALA A 14 0.21 -36.22 13.39
CA ALA A 14 1.20 -35.13 13.47
C ALA A 14 1.14 -34.17 12.24
N LEU A 15 0.76 -34.66 11.06
CA LEU A 15 0.63 -33.84 9.86
C LEU A 15 -0.65 -33.00 9.86
N ALA A 16 -1.74 -33.52 10.45
CA ALA A 16 -3.00 -32.78 10.61
C ALA A 16 -2.90 -31.65 11.66
N ALA A 17 -2.13 -31.85 12.72
CA ALA A 17 -1.92 -30.84 13.76
C ALA A 17 -1.06 -29.65 13.27
N ALA A 18 -0.13 -29.85 12.34
CA ALA A 18 0.67 -28.78 11.75
C ALA A 18 -0.15 -27.89 10.79
N ALA A 19 -1.20 -28.43 10.16
CA ALA A 19 -2.08 -27.66 9.27
C ALA A 19 -3.12 -26.81 10.02
N LEU A 20 -3.47 -27.16 11.25
CA LEU A 20 -4.45 -26.42 12.07
C LEU A 20 -3.83 -25.24 12.83
N GLY A 21 -2.50 -25.16 12.95
CA GLY A 21 -1.79 -24.04 13.59
C GLY A 21 -1.54 -22.85 12.66
N ALA A 22 -1.87 -22.94 11.38
CA ALA A 22 -1.72 -21.86 10.39
C ALA A 22 -2.99 -21.00 10.25
N SER A 23 -3.93 -21.06 11.21
CA SER A 23 -5.08 -20.15 11.25
C SER A 23 -4.57 -18.75 11.54
N GLY A 24 -4.61 -17.93 10.49
CA GLY A 24 -4.18 -16.58 10.34
C GLY A 24 -4.05 -15.77 11.64
N ALA A 25 -2.83 -15.49 12.04
CA ALA A 25 -2.59 -14.30 12.82
C ALA A 25 -3.13 -13.14 11.97
N ALA A 26 -4.19 -12.48 12.40
CA ALA A 26 -4.64 -11.24 11.81
C ALA A 26 -3.43 -10.30 11.83
N GLN A 27 -2.89 -10.01 10.66
CA GLN A 27 -1.71 -9.16 10.56
C GLN A 27 -2.18 -7.75 10.93
N ALA A 28 -1.64 -7.20 12.01
CA ALA A 28 -1.94 -5.84 12.43
C ALA A 28 -1.57 -4.90 11.29
N GLY A 29 -2.48 -3.99 10.95
CA GLY A 29 -2.19 -2.92 10.01
C GLY A 29 -1.05 -2.06 10.53
N LEU A 30 -0.11 -1.73 9.66
CA LEU A 30 0.98 -0.80 9.90
C LEU A 30 0.64 0.56 9.31
N VAL A 31 1.34 1.58 9.75
CA VAL A 31 1.21 2.92 9.19
C VAL A 31 2.58 3.49 8.86
N THR A 32 2.62 4.30 7.81
CA THR A 32 3.77 5.13 7.47
C THR A 32 3.30 6.56 7.25
N THR A 33 4.14 7.54 7.55
CA THR A 33 3.79 8.96 7.41
C THR A 33 4.83 9.64 6.54
N LEU A 34 4.36 10.38 5.53
CA LEU A 34 5.14 11.23 4.66
C LEU A 34 4.90 12.69 5.04
N ASP A 35 5.96 13.43 5.34
CA ASP A 35 5.93 14.89 5.43
C ASP A 35 5.90 15.45 4.00
N ILE A 36 4.94 16.36 3.76
CA ILE A 36 4.71 16.92 2.41
C ILE A 36 4.93 18.44 2.37
N GLY A 37 5.59 18.99 3.38
CA GLY A 37 5.83 20.44 3.44
C GLY A 37 6.71 20.96 2.32
N GLY A 38 6.26 22.03 1.66
CA GLY A 38 7.00 22.73 0.62
C GLY A 38 7.02 22.04 -0.76
N ILE A 39 6.08 21.13 -1.01
CA ILE A 39 5.92 20.47 -2.32
C ILE A 39 5.05 21.34 -3.23
N SER A 40 5.48 21.49 -4.48
CA SER A 40 4.73 22.18 -5.53
C SER A 40 3.92 21.21 -6.39
N SER A 41 2.75 21.65 -6.82
CA SER A 41 1.98 21.03 -7.91
C SER A 41 2.17 21.90 -9.15
N ASN A 42 2.70 21.32 -10.23
CA ASN A 42 3.19 22.13 -11.37
C ASN A 42 2.47 21.87 -12.68
N ALA A 43 1.89 20.69 -12.88
CA ALA A 43 1.29 20.30 -14.15
C ALA A 43 0.32 19.14 -13.97
N GLU A 44 -0.36 18.74 -15.04
CA GLU A 44 -1.25 17.57 -15.05
C GLU A 44 -0.52 16.26 -14.69
N LEU A 45 -1.26 15.31 -14.18
CA LEU A 45 -0.76 13.98 -13.79
C LEU A 45 0.07 13.32 -14.92
N GLY A 46 1.24 12.81 -14.58
CA GLY A 46 2.17 12.16 -15.48
C GLY A 46 3.18 13.11 -16.13
N SER A 47 3.14 14.40 -15.81
CA SER A 47 4.15 15.35 -16.27
C SER A 47 5.48 15.14 -15.57
N ALA A 48 6.59 15.30 -16.32
CA ALA A 48 7.94 15.26 -15.77
C ALA A 48 8.26 16.47 -14.86
N ASP A 49 7.45 17.52 -14.92
CA ASP A 49 7.61 18.73 -14.12
C ASP A 49 7.01 18.58 -12.71
N ASN A 50 6.22 17.52 -12.48
CA ASN A 50 5.62 17.24 -11.18
C ASN A 50 6.65 16.77 -10.16
N GLU A 51 6.47 17.20 -8.91
CA GLU A 51 7.25 16.67 -7.82
C GLU A 51 6.79 15.25 -7.47
N THR A 52 7.76 14.37 -7.25
CA THR A 52 7.51 12.99 -6.83
C THR A 52 8.22 12.67 -5.52
N ARG A 53 7.59 11.81 -4.73
CA ARG A 53 8.16 11.23 -3.51
C ARG A 53 7.88 9.73 -3.50
N PHE A 54 8.60 9.00 -2.69
CA PHE A 54 8.32 7.58 -2.48
C PHE A 54 8.62 7.15 -1.04
N VAL A 55 8.02 6.05 -0.65
CA VAL A 55 8.28 5.37 0.62
C VAL A 55 8.52 3.90 0.32
N ASP A 56 9.61 3.35 0.84
CA ASP A 56 9.90 1.92 0.74
C ASP A 56 9.16 1.18 1.87
N LEU A 57 8.29 0.28 1.49
CA LEU A 57 7.52 -0.59 2.36
C LEU A 57 7.94 -2.06 2.13
N PHE A 58 7.03 -3.00 2.34
CA PHE A 58 7.29 -4.41 2.04
C PHE A 58 6.81 -4.77 0.63
N ALA A 59 7.55 -5.62 -0.07
CA ALA A 59 7.08 -6.22 -1.32
C ALA A 59 5.71 -6.87 -1.11
N GLY A 60 4.78 -6.64 -2.03
CA GLY A 60 3.42 -7.17 -1.96
C GLY A 60 2.55 -6.58 -0.82
N ALA A 61 3.00 -5.53 -0.13
CA ALA A 61 2.17 -4.89 0.90
C ALA A 61 0.85 -4.39 0.30
N ARG A 62 -0.26 -4.65 0.99
CA ARG A 62 -1.59 -4.15 0.61
C ARG A 62 -1.81 -2.78 1.23
N ILE A 63 -2.05 -1.77 0.41
CA ILE A 63 -2.39 -0.42 0.84
C ILE A 63 -3.88 -0.36 1.13
N THR A 64 -4.26 -0.06 2.38
CA THR A 64 -5.62 -0.24 2.88
C THR A 64 -6.30 1.04 3.33
N GLY A 65 -5.54 2.12 3.51
CA GLY A 65 -6.12 3.39 3.95
C GLY A 65 -5.15 4.54 3.78
N ILE A 66 -5.72 5.74 3.77
CA ILE A 66 -4.97 7.00 3.79
C ILE A 66 -5.65 7.99 4.71
N SER A 67 -4.86 8.81 5.40
CA SER A 67 -5.34 9.99 6.10
C SER A 67 -4.42 11.17 5.83
N TRP A 68 -4.98 12.37 5.93
CA TRP A 68 -4.24 13.60 5.64
C TRP A 68 -4.58 14.70 6.65
N ASP A 69 -3.57 15.50 6.95
CA ASP A 69 -3.66 16.76 7.65
C ASP A 69 -2.71 17.73 6.98
N VAL A 70 -3.23 18.50 6.04
CA VAL A 70 -2.44 19.27 5.09
C VAL A 70 -2.91 20.71 5.00
N TYR A 71 -2.00 21.61 4.66
CA TYR A 71 -2.28 22.99 4.36
C TYR A 71 -1.91 23.25 2.90
N LEU A 72 -2.90 23.65 2.09
CA LEU A 72 -2.76 23.89 0.67
C LEU A 72 -2.87 25.39 0.36
N THR A 73 -2.19 25.81 -0.69
CA THR A 73 -2.36 27.12 -1.31
C THR A 73 -2.50 26.94 -2.83
N ALA A 74 -3.54 27.56 -3.41
CA ALA A 74 -3.74 27.68 -4.85
C ALA A 74 -3.59 29.14 -5.24
N ASP A 75 -2.71 29.43 -6.22
CA ASP A 75 -2.50 30.76 -6.76
C ASP A 75 -3.55 31.02 -7.85
N GLN A 76 -4.09 32.23 -7.91
CA GLN A 76 -5.12 32.59 -8.88
C GLN A 76 -4.58 32.50 -10.32
N PRO A 77 -5.28 31.88 -11.31
CA PRO A 77 -6.69 31.47 -11.27
C PRO A 77 -6.96 30.05 -10.74
N SER A 78 -5.95 29.27 -10.39
CA SER A 78 -6.10 27.87 -9.94
C SER A 78 -6.90 27.73 -8.65
N TRP A 79 -7.49 26.56 -8.44
CA TRP A 79 -8.37 26.29 -7.32
C TRP A 79 -7.76 25.26 -6.35
N LEU A 80 -8.13 25.37 -5.08
CA LEU A 80 -7.73 24.38 -4.07
C LEU A 80 -8.23 22.96 -4.37
N SER A 81 -9.32 22.83 -5.13
CA SER A 81 -9.87 21.54 -5.57
C SER A 81 -9.04 20.87 -6.68
N ASP A 82 -8.16 21.60 -7.36
CA ASP A 82 -7.35 21.08 -8.45
C ASP A 82 -6.03 20.47 -7.96
N ILE A 83 -5.61 20.84 -6.74
CA ILE A 83 -4.37 20.31 -6.12
C ILE A 83 -4.56 18.85 -5.74
N GLY A 84 -3.85 17.96 -6.42
CA GLY A 84 -3.94 16.52 -6.27
C GLY A 84 -2.63 15.84 -5.90
N VAL A 85 -2.74 14.65 -5.34
CA VAL A 85 -1.63 13.69 -5.21
C VAL A 85 -2.09 12.33 -5.70
N ASP A 86 -1.34 11.73 -6.62
CA ASP A 86 -1.53 10.36 -7.05
C ASP A 86 -0.65 9.43 -6.21
N VAL A 87 -1.26 8.39 -5.67
CA VAL A 87 -0.61 7.40 -4.78
C VAL A 87 -0.68 6.04 -5.47
N ASN A 88 0.47 5.51 -5.90
CA ASN A 88 0.50 4.37 -6.80
C ASN A 88 1.68 3.41 -6.54
N ASP A 89 1.65 2.24 -7.19
CA ASP A 89 2.68 1.19 -7.13
C ASP A 89 3.81 1.37 -8.17
N GLY A 90 3.85 2.50 -8.87
CA GLY A 90 4.79 2.76 -9.96
C GLY A 90 4.40 2.11 -11.30
N ALA A 91 3.26 1.41 -11.36
CA ALA A 91 2.73 0.81 -12.58
C ALA A 91 1.32 1.34 -12.89
N LEU A 92 0.28 0.59 -12.51
CA LEU A 92 -1.11 0.95 -12.85
C LEU A 92 -2.05 0.97 -11.64
N ALA A 93 -1.63 0.43 -10.51
CA ALA A 93 -2.47 0.35 -9.33
C ALA A 93 -2.25 1.56 -8.43
N GLY A 94 -3.34 2.23 -8.07
CA GLY A 94 -3.28 3.44 -7.24
C GLY A 94 -4.60 4.20 -7.22
N PHE A 95 -4.55 5.40 -6.68
CA PHE A 95 -5.67 6.34 -6.64
C PHE A 95 -5.17 7.77 -6.53
N SER A 96 -5.98 8.73 -6.97
CA SER A 96 -5.69 10.16 -6.77
C SER A 96 -6.51 10.71 -5.60
N LEU A 97 -5.87 11.52 -4.75
CA LEU A 97 -6.45 12.23 -3.62
C LEU A 97 -6.45 13.72 -3.89
N PHE A 98 -7.62 14.34 -3.77
CA PHE A 98 -7.82 15.79 -3.80
C PHE A 98 -8.27 16.25 -2.43
N ALA A 99 -7.33 16.68 -1.57
CA ALA A 99 -7.65 17.07 -0.20
C ALA A 99 -8.58 18.28 -0.13
N GLY A 100 -8.46 19.21 -1.09
CA GLY A 100 -9.31 20.41 -1.26
C GLY A 100 -10.59 20.19 -2.06
N LEU A 101 -11.01 18.96 -2.33
CA LEU A 101 -12.19 18.66 -3.14
C LEU A 101 -13.42 19.47 -2.74
N LYS A 102 -14.09 20.09 -3.75
CA LYS A 102 -15.24 21.02 -3.62
C LYS A 102 -14.88 22.44 -3.15
N ASN A 103 -13.60 22.78 -3.03
CA ASN A 103 -13.17 24.16 -2.77
C ASN A 103 -12.69 24.79 -4.07
N ASP A 104 -13.63 25.14 -4.92
CA ASP A 104 -13.40 25.73 -6.26
C ASP A 104 -13.08 27.22 -6.13
N VAL A 105 -12.05 27.53 -5.36
CA VAL A 105 -11.56 28.88 -5.08
C VAL A 105 -10.04 28.88 -4.92
N SER A 106 -9.40 29.98 -5.28
CA SER A 106 -8.00 30.25 -4.98
C SER A 106 -7.81 30.64 -3.50
N GLY A 107 -6.58 30.59 -3.02
CA GLY A 107 -6.22 30.96 -1.67
C GLY A 107 -5.63 29.81 -0.89
N SER A 108 -5.71 29.87 0.45
CA SER A 108 -5.08 28.87 1.30
C SER A 108 -6.05 28.27 2.30
N GLY A 109 -5.88 26.97 2.63
CA GLY A 109 -6.73 26.29 3.58
C GLY A 109 -6.09 25.05 4.18
N ARG A 110 -6.57 24.67 5.38
CA ARG A 110 -6.23 23.37 6.01
C ARG A 110 -7.30 22.36 5.69
N PHE A 111 -6.87 21.18 5.28
CA PHE A 111 -7.73 20.06 4.92
C PHE A 111 -7.32 18.82 5.70
N THR A 112 -8.29 18.20 6.36
CA THR A 112 -8.08 16.97 7.11
C THR A 112 -9.11 15.92 6.73
N GLY A 113 -8.69 14.67 6.68
CA GLY A 113 -9.60 13.58 6.38
C GLY A 113 -8.94 12.23 6.42
N SER A 114 -9.74 11.22 6.13
CA SER A 114 -9.27 9.85 5.98
C SER A 114 -10.18 9.06 5.04
N ALA A 115 -9.62 8.06 4.40
CA ALA A 115 -10.35 7.11 3.57
C ALA A 115 -9.90 5.69 3.88
N ASN A 116 -10.86 4.79 4.05
CA ASN A 116 -10.65 3.36 4.05
C ASN A 116 -10.72 2.88 2.59
N LEU A 117 -9.59 2.53 2.01
CA LEU A 117 -9.50 2.17 0.58
C LEU A 117 -10.19 0.83 0.30
N VAL A 118 -10.24 -0.06 1.29
CA VAL A 118 -10.94 -1.36 1.18
C VAL A 118 -12.44 -1.14 1.03
N ASP A 119 -13.02 -0.27 1.85
CA ASP A 119 -14.45 0.03 1.79
C ASP A 119 -14.83 0.74 0.48
N LEU A 120 -13.90 1.50 -0.09
CA LEU A 120 -14.06 2.17 -1.39
C LEU A 120 -13.78 1.25 -2.59
N GLY A 121 -13.18 0.07 -2.38
CA GLY A 121 -12.81 -0.86 -3.44
C GLY A 121 -11.64 -0.37 -4.32
N VAL A 122 -10.77 0.49 -3.77
CA VAL A 122 -9.59 1.05 -4.43
C VAL A 122 -8.29 0.72 -3.71
N ASP A 123 -8.31 -0.24 -2.80
CA ASP A 123 -7.11 -0.80 -2.21
C ASP A 123 -6.29 -1.58 -3.23
N PHE A 124 -4.98 -1.58 -3.09
CA PHE A 124 -4.09 -2.20 -4.05
C PHE A 124 -2.84 -2.80 -3.39
N PHE A 125 -2.12 -3.63 -4.14
CA PHE A 125 -0.88 -4.26 -3.68
C PHE A 125 0.32 -3.61 -4.35
N LEU A 126 1.39 -3.42 -3.57
CA LEU A 126 2.67 -2.97 -4.11
C LEU A 126 3.35 -4.07 -4.93
N GLY A 127 4.18 -3.64 -5.86
CA GLY A 127 5.07 -4.51 -6.61
C GLY A 127 6.17 -5.18 -5.77
N GLN A 128 7.05 -5.91 -6.45
CA GLN A 128 8.16 -6.64 -5.81
C GLN A 128 9.24 -5.73 -5.21
N ASP A 129 9.29 -4.47 -5.63
CA ASP A 129 10.17 -3.46 -5.07
C ASP A 129 9.67 -2.88 -3.73
N GLY A 130 8.37 -3.11 -3.41
CA GLY A 130 7.75 -2.62 -2.19
C GLY A 130 7.64 -1.10 -2.12
N ARG A 131 7.74 -0.41 -3.26
CA ARG A 131 7.75 1.05 -3.31
C ARG A 131 6.35 1.61 -3.50
N LEU A 132 5.99 2.56 -2.64
CA LEU A 132 4.79 3.39 -2.77
C LEU A 132 5.20 4.77 -3.25
N ASN A 133 4.69 5.17 -4.42
CA ASN A 133 5.00 6.44 -5.06
C ASN A 133 3.90 7.46 -4.81
N PHE A 134 4.29 8.73 -4.80
CA PHE A 134 3.43 9.90 -4.68
C PHE A 134 3.84 10.88 -5.77
N GLU A 135 2.90 11.27 -6.65
CA GLU A 135 3.08 12.33 -7.63
C GLU A 135 2.16 13.48 -7.27
N PHE A 136 2.72 14.67 -7.05
CA PHE A 136 1.97 15.87 -6.70
C PHE A 136 1.71 16.67 -7.96
N PHE A 137 0.43 16.83 -8.32
CA PHE A 137 0.00 17.32 -9.61
C PHE A 137 -1.17 18.31 -9.50
N GLU A 138 -1.45 19.04 -10.59
CA GLU A 138 -2.64 19.84 -10.79
C GLU A 138 -3.60 19.13 -11.74
N TYR A 139 -4.90 19.22 -11.46
CA TYR A 139 -5.92 18.67 -12.35
C TYR A 139 -6.07 19.52 -13.63
N PHE A 140 -5.94 20.85 -13.48
CA PHE A 140 -5.85 21.81 -14.57
C PHE A 140 -4.58 22.63 -14.39
N ASP A 141 -3.71 22.65 -15.41
CA ASP A 141 -2.51 23.47 -15.48
C ASP A 141 -2.89 24.85 -16.06
N ASP A 142 -3.10 25.81 -15.18
CA ASP A 142 -3.48 27.19 -15.55
C ASP A 142 -2.27 28.04 -15.91
N PHE A 143 -1.05 27.67 -15.44
CA PHE A 143 0.20 28.36 -15.69
C PHE A 143 1.30 27.42 -16.17
N VAL A 144 1.31 27.11 -17.44
CA VAL A 144 2.29 26.18 -18.02
C VAL A 144 3.73 26.52 -17.61
N GLY A 145 4.37 25.57 -16.93
CA GLY A 145 5.76 25.66 -16.49
C GLY A 145 5.98 26.46 -15.19
N GLN A 146 4.93 26.69 -14.41
CA GLN A 146 4.99 27.27 -13.07
C GLN A 146 4.11 26.45 -12.12
N ALA A 147 4.37 26.57 -10.83
CA ALA A 147 3.50 25.94 -9.84
C ALA A 147 2.22 26.76 -9.66
N ASP A 148 1.08 26.12 -9.81
CA ASP A 148 -0.24 26.70 -9.60
C ASP A 148 -0.72 26.47 -8.18
N GLY A 149 -0.25 25.38 -7.56
CA GLY A 149 -0.59 24.98 -6.23
C GLY A 149 0.60 24.52 -5.40
N ARG A 150 0.41 24.54 -4.08
CA ARG A 150 1.44 24.12 -3.12
C ARG A 150 0.85 23.36 -1.95
N TRP A 151 1.56 22.36 -1.53
CA TRP A 151 1.42 21.67 -0.25
C TRP A 151 2.36 22.36 0.76
N ASP A 152 1.87 23.39 1.45
CA ASP A 152 2.73 24.24 2.27
C ASP A 152 3.31 23.50 3.47
N ARG A 153 2.51 22.64 4.10
CA ARG A 153 2.90 21.79 5.23
C ARG A 153 1.86 20.72 5.51
N GLY A 154 2.27 19.71 6.23
CA GLY A 154 1.38 18.67 6.73
C GLY A 154 1.89 17.27 6.42
N THR A 155 1.02 16.29 6.60
CA THR A 155 1.37 14.88 6.47
C THR A 155 0.29 14.10 5.73
N LEU A 156 0.76 13.12 4.96
CA LEU A 156 -0.03 12.00 4.47
C LEU A 156 0.35 10.76 5.29
N THR A 157 -0.63 10.07 5.86
CA THR A 157 -0.40 8.82 6.59
C THR A 157 -1.08 7.68 5.88
N VAL A 158 -0.32 6.69 5.46
CA VAL A 158 -0.80 5.52 4.73
C VAL A 158 -0.88 4.33 5.68
N SER A 159 -2.02 3.65 5.67
CA SER A 159 -2.22 2.37 6.34
C SER A 159 -1.99 1.22 5.38
N TYR A 160 -1.24 0.21 5.80
CA TYR A 160 -0.92 -0.94 4.97
C TYR A 160 -0.81 -2.22 5.77
N VAL A 161 -0.96 -3.36 5.09
CA VAL A 161 -0.78 -4.70 5.65
C VAL A 161 0.33 -5.37 4.85
N PRO A 162 1.43 -5.81 5.50
CA PRO A 162 2.45 -6.61 4.84
C PRO A 162 1.87 -7.91 4.28
N GLU A 163 2.52 -8.46 3.25
CA GLU A 163 2.12 -9.76 2.71
C GLU A 163 2.16 -10.83 3.81
N PRO A 164 1.11 -11.66 4.00
CA PRO A 164 1.13 -12.68 5.03
C PRO A 164 2.31 -13.64 4.85
N ALA A 165 3.11 -13.85 5.90
CA ALA A 165 4.19 -14.85 5.91
C ALA A 165 3.69 -16.31 5.66
N SER A 166 2.39 -16.51 5.55
CA SER A 166 1.74 -17.78 5.24
C SER A 166 2.23 -18.41 3.92
N TYR A 167 2.57 -17.62 2.90
CA TYR A 167 3.16 -18.15 1.67
C TYR A 167 4.52 -18.81 1.92
N GLY A 168 5.37 -18.21 2.76
CA GLY A 168 6.64 -18.80 3.20
C GLY A 168 6.43 -20.08 4.01
N LEU A 169 5.45 -20.11 4.89
CA LEU A 169 5.11 -21.29 5.69
C LEU A 169 4.57 -22.44 4.82
N VAL A 170 3.72 -22.15 3.84
CA VAL A 170 3.23 -23.15 2.88
C VAL A 170 4.37 -23.70 2.03
N ALA A 171 5.27 -22.85 1.53
CA ALA A 171 6.45 -23.27 0.78
C ALA A 171 7.36 -24.18 1.61
N LEU A 172 7.62 -23.83 2.88
CA LEU A 172 8.39 -24.66 3.83
C LEU A 172 7.70 -26.00 4.12
N ALA A 173 6.39 -26.01 4.28
CA ALA A 173 5.61 -27.22 4.50
C ALA A 173 5.68 -28.16 3.29
N LEU A 174 5.58 -27.64 2.07
CA LEU A 174 5.71 -28.38 0.82
C LEU A 174 7.12 -28.94 0.63
N LEU A 175 8.16 -28.17 0.93
CA LEU A 175 9.54 -28.61 0.89
C LEU A 175 9.79 -29.74 1.91
N GLY A 176 9.28 -29.60 3.13
CA GLY A 176 9.38 -30.63 4.18
C GLY A 176 8.68 -31.92 3.78
N ALA A 177 7.50 -31.85 3.19
CA ALA A 177 6.75 -33.00 2.67
C ALA A 177 7.49 -33.69 1.53
N GLY A 178 8.07 -32.92 0.60
CA GLY A 178 8.85 -33.42 -0.54
C GLY A 178 10.12 -34.18 -0.10
N LEU A 179 10.85 -33.67 0.87
CA LEU A 179 12.05 -34.32 1.43
C LEU A 179 11.69 -35.60 2.20
N GLY A 180 10.56 -35.60 2.92
CA GLY A 180 10.05 -36.79 3.62
C GLY A 180 9.64 -37.91 2.65
N ALA A 181 9.04 -37.55 1.51
CA ALA A 181 8.64 -38.49 0.46
C ALA A 181 9.85 -39.13 -0.25
N ARG A 182 10.94 -38.38 -0.46
CA ARG A 182 12.19 -38.91 -1.06
C ARG A 182 12.88 -39.94 -0.18
N ARG A 183 12.95 -39.71 1.15
CA ARG A 183 13.55 -40.67 2.10
C ARG A 183 12.82 -41.98 2.15
N ARG A 184 11.52 -42.06 1.87
CA ARG A 184 10.74 -43.32 1.86
C ARG A 184 10.95 -44.14 0.59
N LYS A 185 11.48 -43.58 -0.51
CA LYS A 185 11.75 -44.31 -1.74
C LYS A 185 13.14 -44.98 -1.76
N SER A 186 14.04 -44.63 -0.85
CA SER A 186 15.41 -45.17 -0.77
C SER A 186 15.60 -46.21 0.34
N SER A 187 14.53 -46.68 0.98
CA SER A 187 14.46 -47.79 1.92
C SER A 187 13.58 -48.91 1.34
#